data_d4430141943a02fb715b334c14610ecb
#
_entry.id   d4430141943a02fb715b334c14610ecb
#
_cell.length_a   1.000
_cell.length_b   1.000
_cell.length_c   1.000
_cell.angle_alpha   90.00
_cell.angle_beta   90.00
_cell.angle_gamma   90.00
#
_symmetry.space_group_name_H-M   'P 1'
#
loop_
_entity.id
_entity.type
_entity.pdbx_description
1 polymer ?
#
loop_
_entity_poly.entity_id
_entity_poly.type
_entity_poly.pdbx_seq_one_letter_code
_entity_poly.pdbx_strand_id
1 'polypeptide(L)'
;MNNWWKTAVIYQIYPRSYFDTTGNGIGDLRGIINKISYIKELGVDAIWLSPFFVSPMKDMGYDVSNYTSIDPLFGTMDDFEELVSLVHENNLKLIIDQVLSHSSDQHEAFLNSKKSKESEKSDWYVWADAEEDGSPPNNWLSVFGGSAWEWEPLRGQYYFHNFLPSQPDFNFHNNEVQEFLLDTVKFWLEKGVDGFRLDTVNYYYHDEKLRNNPKSPKNFKKPPVNPYYLQNQIYAINQNENLGFLKKFRKLLDDYPNKTSVGEVGDSHRAIDIMKEYTKDSKLHMAYSFELLGNQFSPTFIKNTLENFYKDEDESWPCWSFSNHDVKRHLSRWDDQESKEFAKLTSALLLSLKGTPCLYQGEELGQTESVLKFEELTDPPGIRYWPENKGRDGCRTPMTWNRTYPNAGFTINEPWLPIKDKQKNNSVDMQQLDDKSVLNFYKEFIQIRKNTKELSKGEIHFLENKDDILIFSREYENSKTICMFNLSKRISWVEGFSIHLEKLLISSNANYNENQIELNGYGFMIFSVNKE
;
A
#
# COMPACT_ATOMS: atom_id res chain seq x y z
N MET A 1 19.30 9.40 15.45
CA MET A 1 18.41 8.25 15.18
C MET A 1 18.75 7.66 13.82
N ASN A 2 18.79 6.36 13.71
CA ASN A 2 19.07 5.72 12.41
C ASN A 2 17.77 5.70 11.59
N ASN A 3 17.64 6.61 10.63
CA ASN A 3 16.47 6.71 9.73
C ASN A 3 16.53 5.63 8.63
N TRP A 4 16.69 4.36 9.04
CA TRP A 4 16.84 3.22 8.14
C TRP A 4 15.74 3.16 7.06
N TRP A 5 14.54 3.56 7.42
CA TRP A 5 13.37 3.55 6.55
C TRP A 5 13.49 4.49 5.33
N LYS A 6 14.30 5.56 5.41
CA LYS A 6 14.51 6.48 4.27
C LYS A 6 15.22 5.81 3.08
N THR A 7 16.07 4.84 3.35
CA THR A 7 16.84 4.13 2.30
C THR A 7 16.31 2.74 2.01
N ALA A 8 15.40 2.24 2.83
CA ALA A 8 14.85 0.90 2.75
C ALA A 8 14.01 0.66 1.49
N VAL A 9 13.97 -0.59 1.08
CA VAL A 9 12.97 -1.15 0.17
C VAL A 9 12.04 -2.03 0.99
N ILE A 10 10.74 -1.72 0.99
CA ILE A 10 9.72 -2.47 1.71
C ILE A 10 9.09 -3.50 0.77
N TYR A 11 8.81 -4.70 1.28
CA TYR A 11 8.10 -5.75 0.56
C TYR A 11 6.80 -6.09 1.30
N GLN A 12 5.67 -5.74 0.70
CA GLN A 12 4.35 -6.03 1.26
C GLN A 12 3.98 -7.47 1.00
N ILE A 13 3.65 -8.19 2.06
CA ILE A 13 3.12 -9.55 2.05
C ILE A 13 1.65 -9.53 2.49
N TYR A 14 0.78 -10.13 1.67
CA TYR A 14 -0.60 -10.44 2.01
C TYR A 14 -0.64 -11.89 2.53
N PRO A 15 -0.62 -12.12 3.85
CA PRO A 15 -0.32 -13.42 4.44
C PRO A 15 -1.15 -14.56 3.86
N ARG A 16 -2.47 -14.36 3.73
CA ARG A 16 -3.39 -15.38 3.22
C ARG A 16 -3.13 -15.85 1.79
N SER A 17 -2.35 -15.09 1.02
CA SER A 17 -1.98 -15.40 -0.38
C SER A 17 -0.49 -15.65 -0.58
N TYR A 18 0.30 -15.83 0.50
CA TYR A 18 1.75 -15.97 0.35
C TYR A 18 2.18 -17.42 0.22
N PHE A 19 1.95 -18.25 1.24
CA PHE A 19 2.25 -19.68 1.21
C PHE A 19 1.47 -20.39 2.33
N ASP A 20 0.75 -21.46 1.97
CA ASP A 20 -0.06 -22.26 2.89
C ASP A 20 0.72 -23.50 3.35
N THR A 21 0.95 -23.62 4.66
CA THR A 21 1.64 -24.78 5.26
C THR A 21 0.67 -25.81 5.85
N THR A 22 -0.57 -25.41 6.09
CA THR A 22 -1.58 -26.27 6.74
C THR A 22 -2.42 -27.06 5.73
N GLY A 23 -2.44 -26.65 4.46
CA GLY A 23 -3.23 -27.23 3.40
C GLY A 23 -4.71 -26.82 3.47
N ASN A 24 -5.05 -25.73 4.16
CA ASN A 24 -6.43 -25.23 4.24
C ASN A 24 -6.80 -24.28 3.10
N GLY A 25 -5.88 -24.02 2.17
CA GLY A 25 -6.06 -23.11 1.05
C GLY A 25 -5.75 -21.64 1.36
N ILE A 26 -5.31 -21.34 2.57
CA ILE A 26 -5.01 -19.98 3.06
C ILE A 26 -3.56 -19.95 3.53
N GLY A 27 -2.79 -18.96 3.07
CA GLY A 27 -1.41 -18.75 3.52
C GLY A 27 -1.36 -18.34 4.99
N ASP A 28 -0.23 -18.63 5.64
CA ASP A 28 -0.06 -18.50 7.08
C ASP A 28 1.33 -17.94 7.47
N LEU A 29 1.55 -17.63 8.75
CA LEU A 29 2.82 -17.11 9.27
C LEU A 29 3.96 -18.12 9.08
N ARG A 30 3.69 -19.42 9.26
CA ARG A 30 4.65 -20.49 8.96
C ARG A 30 5.08 -20.47 7.50
N GLY A 31 4.16 -20.16 6.59
CA GLY A 31 4.45 -19.99 5.18
C GLY A 31 5.43 -18.85 4.91
N ILE A 32 5.31 -17.74 5.62
CA ILE A 32 6.25 -16.62 5.52
C ILE A 32 7.62 -17.03 6.09
N ILE A 33 7.65 -17.70 7.25
CA ILE A 33 8.86 -18.26 7.85
C ILE A 33 9.59 -19.17 6.86
N ASN A 34 8.88 -20.08 6.21
CA ASN A 34 9.46 -21.02 5.22
C ASN A 34 10.02 -20.31 3.97
N LYS A 35 9.62 -19.08 3.72
CA LYS A 35 10.05 -18.26 2.57
C LYS A 35 10.98 -17.12 2.93
N ILE A 36 11.47 -17.05 4.18
CA ILE A 36 12.34 -15.95 4.63
C ILE A 36 13.63 -15.84 3.81
N SER A 37 14.19 -16.99 3.38
CA SER A 37 15.38 -17.01 2.52
C SER A 37 15.13 -16.36 1.16
N TYR A 38 13.95 -16.62 0.55
CA TYR A 38 13.56 -15.96 -0.70
C TYR A 38 13.45 -14.44 -0.53
N ILE A 39 12.84 -13.99 0.57
CA ILE A 39 12.68 -12.56 0.87
C ILE A 39 14.05 -11.90 1.06
N LYS A 40 14.96 -12.55 1.78
CA LYS A 40 16.34 -12.09 1.94
C LYS A 40 17.08 -12.01 0.61
N GLU A 41 16.96 -13.03 -0.23
CA GLU A 41 17.59 -13.09 -1.55
C GLU A 41 17.02 -12.05 -2.53
N LEU A 42 15.75 -11.66 -2.38
CA LEU A 42 15.17 -10.57 -3.15
C LEU A 42 15.90 -9.24 -2.85
N GLY A 43 16.49 -9.13 -1.67
CA GLY A 43 17.34 -8.00 -1.30
C GLY A 43 16.60 -6.83 -0.65
N VAL A 44 15.35 -6.98 -0.26
CA VAL A 44 14.57 -5.96 0.46
C VAL A 44 15.10 -5.72 1.88
N ASP A 45 14.66 -4.66 2.54
CA ASP A 45 15.12 -4.28 3.89
C ASP A 45 14.05 -4.51 4.95
N ALA A 46 12.80 -4.48 4.57
CA ALA A 46 11.67 -4.65 5.46
C ALA A 46 10.54 -5.44 4.82
N ILE A 47 9.81 -6.17 5.66
CA ILE A 47 8.56 -6.83 5.31
C ILE A 47 7.42 -6.01 5.91
N TRP A 48 6.37 -5.76 5.14
CA TRP A 48 5.10 -5.28 5.67
C TRP A 48 4.05 -6.39 5.54
N LEU A 49 3.48 -6.82 6.67
CA LEU A 49 2.39 -7.81 6.73
C LEU A 49 1.04 -7.09 6.78
N SER A 50 0.15 -7.41 5.83
CA SER A 50 -1.28 -7.08 5.92
C SER A 50 -1.92 -7.83 7.10
N PRO A 51 -3.15 -7.45 7.58
CA PRO A 51 -3.67 -7.91 8.87
C PRO A 51 -3.73 -9.42 9.02
N PHE A 52 -3.33 -9.88 10.20
CA PHE A 52 -3.37 -11.29 10.64
C PHE A 52 -4.02 -11.44 12.04
N PHE A 53 -4.62 -10.37 12.55
CA PHE A 53 -5.33 -10.35 13.83
C PHE A 53 -6.63 -11.15 13.77
N VAL A 54 -7.16 -11.51 14.95
CA VAL A 54 -8.46 -12.20 15.03
C VAL A 54 -9.55 -11.34 14.40
N SER A 55 -10.23 -11.93 13.40
CA SER A 55 -11.23 -11.25 12.59
C SER A 55 -12.30 -12.23 12.11
N PRO A 56 -13.58 -11.81 12.00
CA PRO A 56 -14.60 -12.55 11.28
C PRO A 56 -14.37 -12.66 9.77
N MET A 57 -13.34 -12.00 9.23
CA MET A 57 -12.93 -12.03 7.82
C MET A 57 -13.98 -11.48 6.83
N LYS A 58 -14.87 -10.59 7.25
CA LYS A 58 -15.86 -9.95 6.36
C LYS A 58 -15.20 -8.97 5.39
N ASP A 59 -14.08 -8.38 5.79
CA ASP A 59 -13.16 -7.61 4.94
C ASP A 59 -11.74 -8.19 5.00
N MET A 60 -11.63 -9.51 4.94
CA MET A 60 -10.37 -10.27 4.80
C MET A 60 -9.29 -9.92 5.84
N GLY A 61 -9.69 -9.57 7.08
CA GLY A 61 -8.80 -9.26 8.20
C GLY A 61 -8.81 -7.79 8.62
N TYR A 62 -9.37 -6.89 7.81
CA TYR A 62 -9.50 -5.48 8.17
C TYR A 62 -10.68 -5.20 9.13
N ASP A 63 -11.57 -6.16 9.36
CA ASP A 63 -12.60 -6.15 10.42
C ASP A 63 -12.06 -6.82 11.69
N VAL A 64 -11.20 -6.12 12.45
CA VAL A 64 -10.48 -6.68 13.60
C VAL A 64 -11.39 -6.82 14.81
N SER A 65 -11.49 -8.02 15.39
CA SER A 65 -12.24 -8.29 16.62
C SER A 65 -11.35 -8.41 17.86
N ASN A 66 -10.04 -8.68 17.70
CA ASN A 66 -9.06 -8.65 18.78
C ASN A 66 -7.69 -8.21 18.25
N TYR A 67 -7.21 -7.06 18.72
CA TYR A 67 -5.99 -6.40 18.24
C TYR A 67 -4.69 -6.98 18.77
N THR A 68 -4.72 -7.81 19.80
CA THR A 68 -3.54 -8.35 20.49
C THR A 68 -3.40 -9.87 20.37
N SER A 69 -4.20 -10.47 19.49
CA SER A 69 -4.18 -11.92 19.24
C SER A 69 -4.08 -12.21 17.75
N ILE A 70 -3.48 -13.33 17.41
CA ILE A 70 -3.35 -13.84 16.05
C ILE A 70 -4.57 -14.68 15.71
N ASP A 71 -5.14 -14.49 14.53
CA ASP A 71 -6.22 -15.33 14.05
C ASP A 71 -5.70 -16.77 13.82
N PRO A 72 -6.41 -17.80 14.31
CA PRO A 72 -6.01 -19.19 14.11
C PRO A 72 -5.83 -19.61 12.64
N LEU A 73 -6.41 -18.88 11.70
CA LEU A 73 -6.16 -19.09 10.27
C LEU A 73 -4.71 -18.82 9.88
N PHE A 74 -4.03 -17.90 10.58
CA PHE A 74 -2.67 -17.48 10.26
C PHE A 74 -1.61 -18.10 11.17
N GLY A 75 -1.99 -18.72 12.28
CA GLY A 75 -1.07 -19.35 13.21
C GLY A 75 -1.28 -18.94 14.66
N THR A 76 -0.19 -18.94 15.41
CA THR A 76 -0.17 -18.67 16.85
C THR A 76 0.76 -17.49 17.19
N MET A 77 0.74 -17.04 18.46
CA MET A 77 1.68 -16.05 18.95
C MET A 77 3.13 -16.57 18.89
N ASP A 78 3.34 -17.87 19.15
CA ASP A 78 4.68 -18.49 19.05
C ASP A 78 5.19 -18.45 17.60
N ASP A 79 4.32 -18.66 16.60
CA ASP A 79 4.69 -18.51 15.17
C ASP A 79 5.10 -17.07 14.84
N PHE A 80 4.40 -16.10 15.42
CA PHE A 80 4.73 -14.69 15.22
C PHE A 80 6.07 -14.31 15.87
N GLU A 81 6.32 -14.75 17.10
CA GLU A 81 7.58 -14.48 17.81
C GLU A 81 8.76 -15.14 17.09
N GLU A 82 8.59 -16.35 16.55
CA GLU A 82 9.58 -17.00 15.69
C GLU A 82 9.82 -16.19 14.40
N LEU A 83 8.74 -15.72 13.76
CA LEU A 83 8.87 -14.87 12.57
C LEU A 83 9.66 -13.59 12.84
N VAL A 84 9.37 -12.89 13.94
CA VAL A 84 10.12 -11.68 14.38
C VAL A 84 11.61 -12.01 14.55
N SER A 85 11.92 -13.11 15.24
CA SER A 85 13.30 -13.55 15.48
C SER A 85 14.05 -13.80 14.16
N LEU A 86 13.44 -14.57 13.25
CA LEU A 86 14.03 -14.90 11.96
C LEU A 86 14.18 -13.68 11.04
N VAL A 87 13.22 -12.76 11.06
CA VAL A 87 13.31 -11.48 10.33
C VAL A 87 14.55 -10.71 10.80
N HIS A 88 14.74 -10.58 12.10
CA HIS A 88 15.88 -9.86 12.68
C HIS A 88 17.20 -10.59 12.43
N GLU A 89 17.26 -11.91 12.56
CA GLU A 89 18.45 -12.73 12.25
C GLU A 89 18.90 -12.58 10.79
N ASN A 90 17.96 -12.32 9.88
CA ASN A 90 18.24 -12.05 8.48
C ASN A 90 18.51 -10.57 8.16
N ASN A 91 18.67 -9.71 9.19
CA ASN A 91 18.86 -8.27 9.09
C ASN A 91 17.71 -7.55 8.37
N LEU A 92 16.52 -8.11 8.42
CA LEU A 92 15.27 -7.50 7.93
C LEU A 92 14.54 -6.76 9.06
N LYS A 93 13.58 -5.93 8.69
CA LYS A 93 12.67 -5.23 9.59
C LYS A 93 11.25 -5.72 9.38
N LEU A 94 10.44 -5.74 10.45
CA LEU A 94 9.04 -6.14 10.40
C LEU A 94 8.12 -4.94 10.65
N ILE A 95 7.29 -4.64 9.65
CA ILE A 95 6.19 -3.68 9.71
C ILE A 95 4.90 -4.49 9.71
N ILE A 96 3.97 -4.18 10.61
CA ILE A 96 2.64 -4.79 10.60
C ILE A 96 1.55 -3.77 10.31
N ASP A 97 0.46 -4.22 9.76
CA ASP A 97 -0.72 -3.39 9.53
C ASP A 97 -1.43 -3.12 10.86
N GLN A 98 -1.90 -1.90 11.06
CA GLN A 98 -2.63 -1.50 12.25
C GLN A 98 -3.90 -0.75 11.85
N VAL A 99 -5.04 -1.39 12.06
CA VAL A 99 -6.36 -0.88 11.70
C VAL A 99 -6.94 -0.13 12.89
N LEU A 100 -6.74 1.19 12.95
CA LEU A 100 -7.16 1.99 14.10
C LEU A 100 -8.48 2.74 13.89
N SER A 101 -8.91 2.97 12.63
CA SER A 101 -10.12 3.76 12.34
C SER A 101 -11.41 3.11 12.81
N HIS A 102 -11.48 1.78 12.77
CA HIS A 102 -12.68 0.99 13.06
C HIS A 102 -12.33 -0.37 13.66
N SER A 103 -13.31 -1.05 14.19
CA SER A 103 -13.19 -2.46 14.59
C SER A 103 -14.18 -3.34 13.84
N SER A 104 -14.16 -4.65 14.10
CA SER A 104 -15.26 -5.52 13.74
C SER A 104 -16.52 -5.22 14.58
N ASP A 105 -17.70 -5.49 14.04
CA ASP A 105 -18.97 -5.54 14.78
C ASP A 105 -19.00 -6.66 15.84
N GLN A 106 -17.98 -7.53 15.86
CA GLN A 106 -17.77 -8.59 16.85
C GLN A 106 -16.72 -8.21 17.91
N HIS A 107 -16.16 -7.01 17.84
CA HIS A 107 -15.23 -6.53 18.87
C HIS A 107 -15.97 -6.31 20.19
N GLU A 108 -15.36 -6.69 21.31
CA GLU A 108 -15.96 -6.64 22.65
C GLU A 108 -16.52 -5.26 23.00
N ALA A 109 -15.78 -4.19 22.70
CA ALA A 109 -16.23 -2.83 22.95
C ALA A 109 -17.46 -2.45 22.13
N PHE A 110 -17.59 -2.90 20.86
CA PHE A 110 -18.79 -2.66 20.08
C PHE A 110 -19.99 -3.45 20.59
N LEU A 111 -19.79 -4.72 20.95
CA LEU A 111 -20.81 -5.56 21.54
C LEU A 111 -21.32 -4.98 22.88
N ASN A 112 -20.48 -4.28 23.64
CA ASN A 112 -20.90 -3.53 24.83
C ASN A 112 -21.64 -2.25 24.44
N SER A 113 -21.07 -1.43 23.56
CA SER A 113 -21.58 -0.11 23.14
C SER A 113 -22.98 -0.17 22.55
N LYS A 114 -23.27 -1.18 21.73
CA LYS A 114 -24.58 -1.30 21.04
C LYS A 114 -25.75 -1.70 21.93
N LYS A 115 -25.50 -2.13 23.17
CA LYS A 115 -26.57 -2.59 24.07
C LYS A 115 -27.47 -1.45 24.53
N SER A 116 -26.91 -0.29 24.86
CA SER A 116 -27.68 0.88 25.27
C SER A 116 -26.82 2.16 25.26
N LYS A 117 -27.48 3.33 25.38
CA LYS A 117 -26.82 4.63 25.53
C LYS A 117 -26.07 4.78 26.87
N GLU A 118 -26.38 3.95 27.86
CA GLU A 118 -25.80 3.94 29.20
C GLU A 118 -24.73 2.85 29.39
N SER A 119 -24.40 2.10 28.36
CA SER A 119 -23.35 1.07 28.41
C SER A 119 -21.99 1.69 28.77
N GLU A 120 -21.12 0.94 29.43
CA GLU A 120 -19.77 1.38 29.82
C GLU A 120 -18.97 1.93 28.64
N LYS A 121 -19.07 1.29 27.47
CA LYS A 121 -18.40 1.70 26.24
C LYS A 121 -19.32 2.44 25.27
N SER A 122 -20.41 3.05 25.77
CA SER A 122 -21.44 3.69 24.95
C SER A 122 -20.92 4.75 23.99
N ASP A 123 -19.83 5.46 24.35
CA ASP A 123 -19.21 6.55 23.56
C ASP A 123 -17.91 6.13 22.85
N TRP A 124 -17.66 4.82 22.75
CA TRP A 124 -16.45 4.32 22.08
C TRP A 124 -16.57 4.30 20.55
N TYR A 125 -17.80 4.33 20.05
CA TYR A 125 -18.11 4.35 18.61
C TYR A 125 -18.94 5.58 18.29
N VAL A 126 -19.03 5.92 17.03
CA VAL A 126 -19.76 7.11 16.57
C VAL A 126 -21.24 6.76 16.42
N TRP A 127 -22.07 7.30 17.29
CA TRP A 127 -23.52 7.10 17.33
C TRP A 127 -24.28 8.40 17.10
N ALA A 128 -25.44 8.31 16.46
CA ALA A 128 -26.35 9.44 16.31
C ALA A 128 -27.81 8.99 16.36
N ASP A 129 -28.68 9.87 16.86
CA ASP A 129 -30.12 9.66 16.78
C ASP A 129 -30.59 9.79 15.32
N ALA A 130 -31.72 9.17 15.00
CA ALA A 130 -32.39 9.37 13.72
C ALA A 130 -32.95 10.79 13.62
N GLU A 131 -33.04 11.30 12.40
CA GLU A 131 -33.84 12.50 12.09
C GLU A 131 -35.34 12.25 12.39
N GLU A 132 -36.16 13.31 12.42
CA GLU A 132 -37.59 13.20 12.71
C GLU A 132 -38.37 12.25 11.78
N ASP A 133 -37.91 12.09 10.55
CA ASP A 133 -38.50 11.19 9.56
C ASP A 133 -37.93 9.75 9.61
N GLY A 134 -37.05 9.47 10.57
CA GLY A 134 -36.37 8.18 10.74
C GLY A 134 -35.13 7.99 9.86
N SER A 135 -34.73 8.97 9.06
CA SER A 135 -33.53 8.90 8.22
C SER A 135 -32.23 9.03 9.04
N PRO A 136 -31.08 8.63 8.45
CA PRO A 136 -29.76 8.85 9.06
C PRO A 136 -29.47 10.34 9.33
N PRO A 137 -28.56 10.66 10.27
CA PRO A 137 -28.28 12.05 10.70
C PRO A 137 -27.71 12.95 9.61
N ASN A 138 -27.15 12.38 8.57
CA ASN A 138 -26.58 13.13 7.43
C ASN A 138 -26.43 12.26 6.16
N ASN A 139 -25.86 12.86 5.12
CA ASN A 139 -25.75 12.26 3.79
C ASN A 139 -24.47 11.45 3.57
N TRP A 140 -23.69 11.12 4.59
CA TRP A 140 -22.41 10.44 4.40
C TRP A 140 -22.59 9.06 3.75
N LEU A 141 -21.66 8.73 2.85
CA LEU A 141 -21.67 7.48 2.09
C LEU A 141 -20.46 6.63 2.45
N SER A 142 -20.67 5.31 2.48
CA SER A 142 -19.63 4.32 2.69
C SER A 142 -18.71 4.20 1.46
N VAL A 143 -17.42 4.02 1.69
CA VAL A 143 -16.41 3.69 0.66
C VAL A 143 -16.83 2.45 -0.13
N PHE A 144 -17.47 1.47 0.52
CA PHE A 144 -17.95 0.24 -0.14
C PHE A 144 -19.39 0.36 -0.64
N GLY A 145 -19.96 1.55 -0.55
CA GLY A 145 -21.24 1.92 -1.13
C GLY A 145 -22.42 1.83 -0.15
N GLY A 146 -23.43 2.64 -0.45
CA GLY A 146 -24.60 2.84 0.41
C GLY A 146 -24.38 3.92 1.45
N SER A 147 -25.31 4.04 2.40
CA SER A 147 -25.18 4.93 3.56
C SER A 147 -23.94 4.54 4.37
N ALA A 148 -23.29 5.51 5.01
CA ALA A 148 -22.27 5.28 6.03
C ALA A 148 -22.88 5.11 7.43
N TRP A 149 -24.19 4.99 7.53
CA TRP A 149 -24.94 4.85 8.76
C TRP A 149 -25.79 3.60 8.74
N GLU A 150 -25.69 2.77 9.80
CA GLU A 150 -26.46 1.55 9.98
C GLU A 150 -27.28 1.64 11.29
N TRP A 151 -28.56 1.23 11.25
CA TRP A 151 -29.46 1.29 12.38
C TRP A 151 -29.26 0.12 13.34
N GLU A 152 -28.99 0.41 14.62
CA GLU A 152 -28.95 -0.60 15.70
C GLU A 152 -30.24 -0.56 16.53
N PRO A 153 -31.13 -1.56 16.35
CA PRO A 153 -32.46 -1.51 16.97
C PRO A 153 -32.44 -1.64 18.50
N LEU A 154 -31.45 -2.32 19.11
CA LEU A 154 -31.36 -2.45 20.57
C LEU A 154 -31.03 -1.11 21.23
N ARG A 155 -30.14 -0.34 20.61
CA ARG A 155 -29.71 0.95 21.08
C ARG A 155 -30.67 2.08 20.65
N GLY A 156 -31.36 1.88 19.52
CA GLY A 156 -32.25 2.89 18.94
C GLY A 156 -31.47 4.09 18.38
N GLN A 157 -30.32 3.85 17.81
CA GLN A 157 -29.47 4.85 17.14
C GLN A 157 -28.83 4.29 15.90
N TYR A 158 -28.38 5.19 15.02
CA TYR A 158 -27.45 4.86 13.93
C TYR A 158 -26.02 4.85 14.43
N TYR A 159 -25.19 3.90 13.93
CA TYR A 159 -23.74 3.97 14.07
C TYR A 159 -23.07 4.26 12.74
N PHE A 160 -21.96 4.95 12.82
CA PHE A 160 -21.15 5.32 11.65
C PHE A 160 -20.21 4.20 11.27
N HIS A 161 -20.03 4.00 9.93
CA HIS A 161 -19.05 3.09 9.35
C HIS A 161 -18.57 3.64 8.01
N ASN A 162 -17.29 3.91 7.88
CA ASN A 162 -16.71 4.35 6.60
C ASN A 162 -16.67 3.23 5.55
N PHE A 163 -16.62 1.96 5.98
CA PHE A 163 -16.51 0.78 5.13
C PHE A 163 -17.76 -0.10 5.23
N LEU A 164 -17.63 -1.37 5.60
CA LEU A 164 -18.80 -2.24 5.77
C LEU A 164 -19.61 -1.86 7.02
N PRO A 165 -20.91 -2.17 7.07
CA PRO A 165 -21.68 -2.10 8.32
C PRO A 165 -21.07 -2.93 9.45
N SER A 166 -20.31 -3.98 9.11
CA SER A 166 -19.56 -4.79 10.07
C SER A 166 -18.24 -4.18 10.53
N GLN A 167 -17.93 -2.95 10.12
CA GLN A 167 -16.73 -2.20 10.49
C GLN A 167 -17.11 -0.85 11.12
N PRO A 168 -17.73 -0.84 12.33
CA PRO A 168 -18.10 0.39 13.02
C PRO A 168 -16.87 1.24 13.36
N ASP A 169 -16.95 2.53 13.07
CA ASP A 169 -15.86 3.49 13.31
C ASP A 169 -15.75 3.83 14.80
N PHE A 170 -14.53 3.83 15.30
CA PHE A 170 -14.23 4.30 16.65
C PHE A 170 -14.45 5.81 16.79
N ASN A 171 -14.89 6.24 17.96
CA ASN A 171 -15.01 7.66 18.31
C ASN A 171 -13.67 8.22 18.80
N PHE A 172 -12.85 8.76 17.89
CA PHE A 172 -11.56 9.35 18.25
C PHE A 172 -11.65 10.64 19.07
N HIS A 173 -12.83 11.27 19.19
CA HIS A 173 -13.05 12.38 20.11
C HIS A 173 -13.03 11.89 21.58
N ASN A 174 -13.20 10.60 21.83
CA ASN A 174 -13.05 9.97 23.13
C ASN A 174 -11.57 9.61 23.41
N ASN A 175 -11.00 10.19 24.48
CA ASN A 175 -9.61 9.91 24.86
C ASN A 175 -9.37 8.46 25.30
N GLU A 176 -10.35 7.78 25.92
CA GLU A 176 -10.21 6.37 26.30
C GLU A 176 -10.00 5.47 25.08
N VAL A 177 -10.67 5.79 23.96
CA VAL A 177 -10.47 5.09 22.69
C VAL A 177 -9.05 5.29 22.16
N GLN A 178 -8.54 6.53 22.20
CA GLN A 178 -7.17 6.83 21.78
C GLN A 178 -6.14 6.07 22.64
N GLU A 179 -6.33 6.03 23.96
CA GLU A 179 -5.45 5.31 24.89
C GLU A 179 -5.49 3.80 24.63
N PHE A 180 -6.69 3.21 24.50
CA PHE A 180 -6.85 1.80 24.16
C PHE A 180 -6.11 1.45 22.86
N LEU A 181 -6.27 2.24 21.80
CA LEU A 181 -5.62 1.99 20.52
C LEU A 181 -4.09 2.13 20.60
N LEU A 182 -3.58 3.11 21.36
CA LEU A 182 -2.14 3.24 21.61
C LEU A 182 -1.57 2.08 22.43
N ASP A 183 -2.34 1.53 23.37
CA ASP A 183 -1.94 0.34 24.13
C ASP A 183 -1.83 -0.90 23.23
N THR A 184 -2.68 -1.05 22.21
CA THR A 184 -2.53 -2.12 21.23
C THR A 184 -1.25 -1.96 20.40
N VAL A 185 -0.89 -0.75 20.03
CA VAL A 185 0.38 -0.44 19.34
C VAL A 185 1.57 -0.78 20.24
N LYS A 186 1.52 -0.37 21.51
CA LYS A 186 2.55 -0.67 22.49
C LYS A 186 2.76 -2.17 22.67
N PHE A 187 1.68 -2.96 22.73
CA PHE A 187 1.76 -4.42 22.82
C PHE A 187 2.64 -5.02 21.70
N TRP A 188 2.43 -4.59 20.45
CA TRP A 188 3.22 -5.10 19.32
C TRP A 188 4.65 -4.56 19.28
N LEU A 189 4.89 -3.33 19.78
CA LEU A 189 6.25 -2.82 19.97
C LEU A 189 7.04 -3.70 20.97
N GLU A 190 6.39 -4.12 22.05
CA GLU A 190 6.98 -5.03 23.06
C GLU A 190 7.21 -6.44 22.50
N LYS A 191 6.45 -6.86 21.48
CA LYS A 191 6.67 -8.10 20.73
C LYS A 191 7.77 -7.98 19.66
N GLY A 192 8.43 -6.84 19.53
CA GLY A 192 9.59 -6.66 18.66
C GLY A 192 9.30 -6.12 17.26
N VAL A 193 8.08 -5.69 16.96
CA VAL A 193 7.72 -5.06 15.69
C VAL A 193 8.56 -3.79 15.46
N ASP A 194 9.07 -3.58 14.25
CA ASP A 194 9.92 -2.45 13.88
C ASP A 194 9.12 -1.24 13.35
N GLY A 195 7.87 -1.45 13.00
CA GLY A 195 7.03 -0.36 12.51
C GLY A 195 5.60 -0.76 12.24
N PHE A 196 4.79 0.24 11.90
CA PHE A 196 3.38 0.08 11.59
C PHE A 196 3.00 0.74 10.28
N ARG A 197 2.20 0.04 9.49
CA ARG A 197 1.40 0.68 8.45
C ARG A 197 0.03 0.99 9.06
N LEU A 198 -0.33 2.26 9.08
CA LEU A 198 -1.62 2.72 9.59
C LEU A 198 -2.64 2.71 8.45
N ASP A 199 -3.60 1.80 8.59
CA ASP A 199 -4.73 1.70 7.68
C ASP A 199 -5.57 2.98 7.71
N THR A 200 -5.93 3.48 6.53
CA THR A 200 -6.85 4.62 6.37
C THR A 200 -6.64 5.75 7.38
N VAL A 201 -5.38 6.18 7.53
CA VAL A 201 -4.95 7.07 8.62
C VAL A 201 -5.66 8.43 8.64
N ASN A 202 -6.26 8.84 7.56
CA ASN A 202 -7.02 10.09 7.45
C ASN A 202 -8.53 9.94 7.74
N TYR A 203 -8.97 8.73 8.17
CA TYR A 203 -10.37 8.42 8.49
C TYR A 203 -10.65 8.40 10.02
N TYR A 204 -9.66 8.67 10.87
CA TYR A 204 -9.81 8.53 12.32
C TYR A 204 -10.81 9.48 12.95
N TYR A 205 -10.85 10.73 12.49
CA TYR A 205 -11.76 11.75 13.02
C TYR A 205 -12.81 12.14 11.99
N HIS A 206 -14.03 12.33 12.49
CA HIS A 206 -15.17 12.90 11.77
C HIS A 206 -15.52 14.29 12.32
N ASP A 207 -16.31 15.05 11.60
CA ASP A 207 -16.90 16.31 12.08
C ASP A 207 -17.91 16.05 13.19
N GLU A 208 -17.66 16.53 14.42
CA GLU A 208 -18.58 16.34 15.57
C GLU A 208 -19.98 16.91 15.34
N LYS A 209 -20.12 17.88 14.42
CA LYS A 209 -21.40 18.49 14.08
C LYS A 209 -22.18 17.67 13.05
N LEU A 210 -21.63 16.60 12.56
CA LEU A 210 -22.24 15.68 11.59
C LEU A 210 -22.81 16.38 10.34
N ARG A 211 -22.12 17.44 9.86
CA ARG A 211 -22.57 18.22 8.70
C ARG A 211 -22.57 17.40 7.42
N ASN A 212 -23.52 17.67 6.53
CA ASN A 212 -23.62 17.04 5.22
C ASN A 212 -22.37 17.28 4.37
N ASN A 213 -21.81 16.24 3.75
CA ASN A 213 -20.77 16.37 2.75
C ASN A 213 -21.29 17.07 1.49
N PRO A 214 -20.54 18.03 0.93
CA PRO A 214 -20.92 18.67 -0.31
C PRO A 214 -20.68 17.74 -1.51
N LYS A 215 -21.26 18.12 -2.65
CA LYS A 215 -21.00 17.47 -3.93
C LYS A 215 -19.51 17.52 -4.30
N SER A 216 -19.00 16.43 -4.89
CA SER A 216 -17.65 16.37 -5.45
C SER A 216 -17.40 17.50 -6.45
N PRO A 217 -16.27 18.21 -6.38
CA PRO A 217 -15.90 19.21 -7.38
C PRO A 217 -15.48 18.60 -8.72
N LYS A 218 -15.25 17.27 -8.79
CA LYS A 218 -14.89 16.57 -10.02
C LYS A 218 -16.05 16.58 -11.01
N ASN A 219 -15.73 16.91 -12.27
CA ASN A 219 -16.68 16.79 -13.35
C ASN A 219 -16.52 15.43 -14.04
N PHE A 220 -17.44 14.52 -13.75
CA PHE A 220 -17.43 13.17 -14.32
C PHE A 220 -18.09 13.17 -15.70
N LYS A 221 -17.37 12.72 -16.73
CA LYS A 221 -17.93 12.47 -18.06
C LYS A 221 -19.03 11.37 -18.02
N LYS A 222 -18.81 10.35 -17.17
CA LYS A 222 -19.76 9.31 -16.83
C LYS A 222 -19.80 9.20 -15.30
N PRO A 223 -20.98 9.20 -14.67
CA PRO A 223 -21.07 9.05 -13.21
C PRO A 223 -20.33 7.78 -12.76
N PRO A 224 -19.59 7.84 -11.65
CA PRO A 224 -18.98 6.65 -11.08
C PRO A 224 -20.06 5.67 -10.62
N VAL A 225 -19.78 4.38 -10.72
CA VAL A 225 -20.68 3.31 -10.29
C VAL A 225 -20.93 3.38 -8.78
N ASN A 226 -19.90 3.72 -8.01
CA ASN A 226 -20.02 3.95 -6.58
C ASN A 226 -20.34 5.43 -6.28
N PRO A 227 -21.52 5.74 -5.71
CA PRO A 227 -21.92 7.10 -5.37
C PRO A 227 -21.01 7.83 -4.38
N TYR A 228 -20.19 7.11 -3.59
CA TYR A 228 -19.19 7.70 -2.70
C TYR A 228 -18.35 8.78 -3.39
N TYR A 229 -17.92 8.54 -4.62
CA TYR A 229 -17.09 9.49 -5.39
C TYR A 229 -17.84 10.72 -5.91
N LEU A 230 -19.17 10.76 -5.78
CA LEU A 230 -19.99 11.94 -6.09
C LEU A 230 -20.00 12.98 -4.96
N GLN A 231 -19.47 12.65 -3.80
CA GLN A 231 -19.32 13.56 -2.66
C GLN A 231 -17.86 13.97 -2.46
N ASN A 232 -17.66 15.14 -1.86
CA ASN A 232 -16.38 15.56 -1.28
C ASN A 232 -16.44 15.33 0.23
N GLN A 233 -15.65 14.39 0.72
CA GLN A 233 -15.75 13.83 2.07
C GLN A 233 -15.11 14.74 3.15
N ILE A 234 -15.30 16.05 3.07
CA ILE A 234 -14.62 17.03 3.94
C ILE A 234 -15.05 17.00 5.40
N TYR A 235 -16.18 16.34 5.70
CA TYR A 235 -16.71 16.22 7.07
C TYR A 235 -16.60 14.79 7.60
N ALA A 236 -16.60 13.78 6.74
CA ALA A 236 -16.48 12.39 7.19
C ALA A 236 -15.02 11.99 7.49
N ILE A 237 -14.04 12.62 6.83
CA ILE A 237 -12.61 12.30 6.94
C ILE A 237 -11.76 13.59 6.97
N ASN A 238 -10.45 13.45 7.14
CA ASN A 238 -9.46 14.55 7.05
C ASN A 238 -9.63 15.66 8.10
N GLN A 239 -10.15 15.37 9.28
CA GLN A 239 -10.30 16.40 10.30
C GLN A 239 -8.95 16.77 10.93
N ASN A 240 -8.79 18.05 11.29
CA ASN A 240 -7.52 18.59 11.80
C ASN A 240 -7.14 18.00 13.18
N GLU A 241 -8.10 17.54 13.96
CA GLU A 241 -7.92 16.89 15.26
C GLU A 241 -7.01 15.67 15.15
N ASN A 242 -7.02 15.00 13.99
CA ASN A 242 -6.16 13.86 13.72
C ASN A 242 -4.67 14.17 13.87
N LEU A 243 -4.25 15.40 13.56
CA LEU A 243 -2.85 15.82 13.72
C LEU A 243 -2.36 15.69 15.17
N GLY A 244 -3.27 15.92 16.13
CA GLY A 244 -3.00 15.72 17.56
C GLY A 244 -2.77 14.25 17.92
N PHE A 245 -3.60 13.35 17.41
CA PHE A 245 -3.43 11.90 17.60
C PHE A 245 -2.15 11.38 16.96
N LEU A 246 -1.83 11.80 15.74
CA LEU A 246 -0.60 11.39 15.06
C LEU A 246 0.67 11.80 15.83
N LYS A 247 0.66 12.94 16.52
CA LYS A 247 1.75 13.33 17.44
C LYS A 247 1.81 12.43 18.67
N LYS A 248 0.66 12.04 19.27
CA LYS A 248 0.63 11.07 20.38
C LYS A 248 1.19 9.72 19.95
N PHE A 249 0.76 9.23 18.79
CA PHE A 249 1.24 7.99 18.18
C PHE A 249 2.76 8.05 17.93
N ARG A 250 3.25 9.13 17.32
CA ARG A 250 4.69 9.31 17.07
C ARG A 250 5.50 9.35 18.37
N LYS A 251 5.01 10.03 19.37
CA LYS A 251 5.66 10.07 20.69
C LYS A 251 5.82 8.67 21.29
N LEU A 252 4.78 7.83 21.18
CA LEU A 252 4.88 6.42 21.62
C LEU A 252 5.97 5.67 20.85
N LEU A 253 6.07 5.86 19.53
CA LEU A 253 7.13 5.21 18.73
C LEU A 253 8.52 5.70 19.11
N ASP A 254 8.69 6.97 19.42
CA ASP A 254 9.97 7.58 19.77
C ASP A 254 10.52 7.08 21.13
N ASP A 255 9.67 6.48 21.98
CA ASP A 255 10.08 5.80 23.21
C ASP A 255 10.80 4.45 22.93
N TYR A 256 10.74 3.96 21.68
CA TYR A 256 11.39 2.72 21.24
C TYR A 256 12.43 3.00 20.16
N PRO A 257 13.63 2.38 20.20
CA PRO A 257 14.67 2.68 19.23
C PRO A 257 14.34 2.17 17.82
N ASN A 258 14.66 2.99 16.82
CA ASN A 258 14.64 2.60 15.40
C ASN A 258 13.27 2.12 14.86
N LYS A 259 12.17 2.64 15.38
CA LYS A 259 10.82 2.34 14.88
C LYS A 259 10.42 3.25 13.72
N THR A 260 9.44 2.82 12.95
CA THR A 260 8.90 3.59 11.82
C THR A 260 7.38 3.49 11.72
N SER A 261 6.80 4.38 10.91
CA SER A 261 5.37 4.36 10.58
C SER A 261 5.13 4.76 9.13
N VAL A 262 4.16 4.13 8.50
CA VAL A 262 3.68 4.43 7.15
C VAL A 262 2.18 4.67 7.23
N GLY A 263 1.70 5.84 6.86
CA GLY A 263 0.26 6.15 6.81
C GLY A 263 -0.30 5.93 5.41
N GLU A 264 -1.46 5.27 5.32
CA GLU A 264 -2.24 5.22 4.10
C GLU A 264 -3.21 6.39 4.04
N VAL A 265 -3.13 7.19 2.99
CA VAL A 265 -4.00 8.35 2.78
C VAL A 265 -4.96 8.09 1.63
N GLY A 266 -6.24 7.87 1.98
CA GLY A 266 -7.33 7.72 1.01
C GLY A 266 -8.08 9.05 0.82
N ASP A 267 -7.69 9.86 -0.16
CA ASP A 267 -8.37 11.10 -0.51
C ASP A 267 -8.39 11.31 -2.02
N SER A 268 -9.51 11.85 -2.55
CA SER A 268 -9.69 12.03 -3.99
C SER A 268 -9.21 13.39 -4.51
N HIS A 269 -8.83 14.33 -3.63
CA HIS A 269 -8.61 15.73 -4.01
C HIS A 269 -7.32 16.33 -3.45
N ARG A 270 -6.92 15.93 -2.23
CA ARG A 270 -5.83 16.54 -1.47
C ARG A 270 -4.79 15.52 -0.99
N ALA A 271 -4.76 14.31 -1.56
CA ALA A 271 -3.95 13.21 -1.06
C ALA A 271 -2.48 13.59 -0.83
N ILE A 272 -1.83 14.27 -1.78
CA ILE A 272 -0.43 14.71 -1.68
C ILE A 272 -0.24 15.73 -0.55
N ASP A 273 -1.14 16.70 -0.42
CA ASP A 273 -1.06 17.71 0.65
C ASP A 273 -1.22 17.06 2.04
N ILE A 274 -2.15 16.11 2.17
CA ILE A 274 -2.37 15.34 3.41
C ILE A 274 -1.15 14.48 3.74
N MET A 275 -0.57 13.77 2.76
CA MET A 275 0.68 13.02 2.96
C MET A 275 1.78 13.91 3.55
N LYS A 276 1.97 15.10 2.99
CA LYS A 276 2.95 16.07 3.49
C LYS A 276 2.62 16.54 4.90
N GLU A 277 1.37 16.92 5.15
CA GLU A 277 0.92 17.38 6.46
C GLU A 277 1.11 16.30 7.54
N TYR A 278 0.88 15.03 7.20
CA TYR A 278 0.97 13.91 8.15
C TYR A 278 2.40 13.42 8.39
N THR A 279 3.36 13.78 7.54
CA THR A 279 4.75 13.30 7.64
C THR A 279 5.76 14.37 8.11
N LYS A 280 5.32 15.58 8.41
CA LYS A 280 6.13 16.64 9.00
C LYS A 280 5.82 16.90 10.47
N ASP A 281 6.62 17.72 11.15
CA ASP A 281 6.42 18.17 12.53
C ASP A 281 6.21 17.02 13.53
N SER A 282 7.03 15.97 13.45
CA SER A 282 7.00 14.81 14.38
C SER A 282 5.63 14.12 14.43
N LYS A 283 5.01 13.89 13.26
CA LYS A 283 3.86 13.02 13.09
C LYS A 283 4.31 11.66 12.54
N LEU A 284 3.86 11.21 11.41
CA LEU A 284 4.31 9.95 10.83
C LEU A 284 5.72 10.06 10.24
N HIS A 285 6.39 8.92 10.05
CA HIS A 285 7.68 8.86 9.36
C HIS A 285 7.49 8.93 7.84
N MET A 286 6.49 8.24 7.33
CA MET A 286 6.17 8.11 5.90
C MET A 286 4.67 8.07 5.69
N ALA A 287 4.24 8.40 4.48
CA ALA A 287 2.88 8.14 4.02
C ALA A 287 2.86 7.79 2.54
N TYR A 288 1.82 7.07 2.10
CA TYR A 288 1.49 6.88 0.71
C TYR A 288 0.02 7.23 0.44
N SER A 289 -0.28 7.46 -0.83
CA SER A 289 -1.65 7.68 -1.30
C SER A 289 -1.92 6.89 -2.57
N PHE A 290 -3.16 6.95 -3.03
CA PHE A 290 -3.59 6.27 -4.25
C PHE A 290 -3.22 7.00 -5.55
N GLU A 291 -2.43 8.09 -5.51
CA GLU A 291 -2.04 8.83 -6.72
C GLU A 291 -1.25 7.95 -7.70
N LEU A 292 -0.15 7.34 -7.26
CA LEU A 292 0.64 6.42 -8.11
C LEU A 292 0.07 4.99 -8.17
N LEU A 293 -1.00 4.73 -7.45
CA LEU A 293 -1.81 3.51 -7.52
C LEU A 293 -3.02 3.66 -8.46
N GLY A 294 -3.21 4.83 -9.07
CA GLY A 294 -4.28 5.17 -9.99
C GLY A 294 -4.03 4.74 -11.44
N ASN A 295 -4.97 5.09 -12.32
CA ASN A 295 -4.93 4.71 -13.74
C ASN A 295 -4.01 5.60 -14.59
N GLN A 296 -3.57 6.75 -14.08
CA GLN A 296 -2.73 7.67 -14.85
C GLN A 296 -1.27 7.20 -14.83
N PHE A 297 -0.68 7.13 -16.04
CA PHE A 297 0.73 6.78 -16.23
C PHE A 297 1.28 7.57 -17.41
N SER A 298 1.97 8.66 -17.13
CA SER A 298 2.64 9.49 -18.14
C SER A 298 3.78 10.28 -17.50
N PRO A 299 4.78 10.74 -18.30
CA PRO A 299 5.88 11.55 -17.80
C PRO A 299 5.41 12.78 -17.04
N THR A 300 4.46 13.51 -17.60
CA THR A 300 3.90 14.73 -16.98
C THR A 300 3.17 14.44 -15.68
N PHE A 301 2.37 13.38 -15.62
CA PHE A 301 1.65 13.02 -14.40
C PHE A 301 2.62 12.66 -13.27
N ILE A 302 3.59 11.78 -13.54
CA ILE A 302 4.58 11.35 -12.53
C ILE A 302 5.41 12.55 -12.07
N LYS A 303 5.95 13.33 -13.01
CA LYS A 303 6.70 14.54 -12.70
C LYS A 303 5.91 15.49 -11.78
N ASN A 304 4.69 15.86 -12.19
CA ASN A 304 3.87 16.81 -11.43
C ASN A 304 3.51 16.28 -10.03
N THR A 305 3.23 14.98 -9.89
CA THR A 305 2.93 14.37 -8.60
C THR A 305 4.11 14.48 -7.64
N LEU A 306 5.32 14.13 -8.10
CA LEU A 306 6.51 14.19 -7.27
C LEU A 306 6.96 15.64 -7.01
N GLU A 307 6.97 16.50 -8.02
CA GLU A 307 7.30 17.93 -7.82
C GLU A 307 6.34 18.59 -6.83
N ASN A 308 5.04 18.27 -6.87
CA ASN A 308 4.07 18.78 -5.90
C ASN A 308 4.37 18.28 -4.49
N PHE A 309 4.83 17.04 -4.34
CA PHE A 309 5.23 16.53 -3.03
C PHE A 309 6.48 17.24 -2.49
N TYR A 310 7.51 17.49 -3.31
CA TYR A 310 8.80 18.02 -2.87
C TYR A 310 8.92 19.56 -2.93
N LYS A 311 7.90 20.28 -3.39
CA LYS A 311 7.95 21.74 -3.64
C LYS A 311 8.32 22.61 -2.42
N ASP A 312 8.02 22.13 -1.20
CA ASP A 312 8.18 22.95 0.02
C ASP A 312 9.51 22.68 0.76
N GLU A 313 10.38 21.80 0.23
CA GLU A 313 11.70 21.47 0.80
C GLU A 313 11.65 21.16 2.31
N ASP A 314 10.54 20.55 2.78
CA ASP A 314 10.34 20.18 4.18
C ASP A 314 10.85 18.75 4.48
N GLU A 315 10.71 18.29 5.73
CA GLU A 315 11.12 16.95 6.17
C GLU A 315 10.19 15.83 5.74
N SER A 316 9.11 16.13 5.02
CA SER A 316 8.11 15.16 4.58
C SER A 316 8.73 14.03 3.77
N TRP A 317 8.26 12.80 3.99
CA TRP A 317 8.82 11.63 3.31
C TRP A 317 7.74 10.70 2.77
N PRO A 318 7.77 10.40 1.45
CA PRO A 318 6.79 9.51 0.85
C PRO A 318 7.24 8.05 0.90
N CYS A 319 6.26 7.17 0.94
CA CYS A 319 6.40 5.75 0.61
C CYS A 319 5.71 5.51 -0.74
N TRP A 320 6.47 5.29 -1.81
CA TRP A 320 5.89 5.12 -3.14
C TRP A 320 5.61 3.65 -3.45
N SER A 321 4.44 3.39 -4.03
CA SER A 321 4.05 2.07 -4.51
C SER A 321 3.28 2.17 -5.82
N PHE A 322 3.45 1.18 -6.71
CA PHE A 322 2.69 1.06 -7.95
C PHE A 322 1.61 -0.04 -7.87
N SER A 323 1.70 -0.93 -6.90
CA SER A 323 0.70 -1.95 -6.60
C SER A 323 0.59 -2.17 -5.10
N ASN A 324 -0.59 -2.58 -4.65
CA ASN A 324 -0.87 -3.12 -3.34
C ASN A 324 -2.04 -4.12 -3.43
N HIS A 325 -2.57 -4.55 -2.29
CA HIS A 325 -3.70 -5.47 -2.20
C HIS A 325 -5.09 -4.83 -2.42
N ASP A 326 -5.15 -3.51 -2.68
CA ASP A 326 -6.40 -2.75 -2.84
C ASP A 326 -6.64 -2.23 -4.27
N VAL A 327 -5.65 -2.37 -5.14
CA VAL A 327 -5.76 -1.89 -6.52
C VAL A 327 -5.35 -2.94 -7.53
N LYS A 328 -5.94 -2.86 -8.71
CA LYS A 328 -5.53 -3.66 -9.87
C LYS A 328 -4.01 -3.58 -10.06
N ARG A 329 -3.33 -4.72 -10.25
CA ARG A 329 -1.87 -4.76 -10.45
C ARG A 329 -1.43 -3.83 -11.56
N HIS A 330 -0.36 -3.07 -11.35
CA HIS A 330 0.06 -1.99 -12.26
C HIS A 330 0.36 -2.48 -13.69
N LEU A 331 0.89 -3.69 -13.87
CA LEU A 331 1.10 -4.23 -15.22
C LEU A 331 -0.20 -4.29 -16.02
N SER A 332 -1.26 -4.84 -15.43
CA SER A 332 -2.58 -4.91 -16.09
C SER A 332 -3.34 -3.59 -16.08
N ARG A 333 -2.90 -2.62 -15.28
CA ARG A 333 -3.55 -1.30 -15.17
C ARG A 333 -3.02 -0.32 -16.21
N TRP A 334 -1.73 -0.40 -16.53
CA TRP A 334 -1.03 0.57 -17.37
C TRP A 334 -0.54 0.00 -18.70
N ASP A 335 -0.37 -1.32 -18.83
CA ASP A 335 0.01 -1.98 -20.09
C ASP A 335 -1.01 -3.05 -20.49
N ASP A 336 -1.63 -2.90 -21.66
CA ASP A 336 -2.58 -3.88 -22.21
C ASP A 336 -1.91 -5.18 -22.70
N GLN A 337 -0.59 -5.16 -22.93
CA GLN A 337 0.20 -6.32 -23.33
C GLN A 337 0.83 -7.04 -22.14
N GLU A 338 0.90 -6.39 -20.98
CA GLU A 338 1.48 -6.93 -19.75
C GLU A 338 2.89 -7.52 -19.99
N SER A 339 3.73 -6.72 -20.67
CA SER A 339 5.04 -7.15 -21.15
C SER A 339 6.10 -7.23 -20.05
N LYS A 340 7.11 -8.08 -20.24
CA LYS A 340 8.29 -8.15 -19.34
C LYS A 340 9.10 -6.86 -19.38
N GLU A 341 9.17 -6.20 -20.53
CA GLU A 341 9.83 -4.92 -20.72
C GLU A 341 9.18 -3.84 -19.86
N PHE A 342 7.84 -3.80 -19.85
CA PHE A 342 7.10 -2.88 -19.00
C PHE A 342 7.28 -3.18 -17.51
N ALA A 343 7.31 -4.46 -17.12
CA ALA A 343 7.59 -4.86 -15.74
C ALA A 343 8.98 -4.38 -15.27
N LYS A 344 10.00 -4.49 -16.12
CA LYS A 344 11.35 -3.99 -15.81
C LYS A 344 11.43 -2.47 -15.77
N LEU A 345 10.75 -1.78 -16.70
CA LEU A 345 10.69 -0.32 -16.70
C LEU A 345 10.05 0.21 -15.42
N THR A 346 8.89 -0.33 -15.02
CA THR A 346 8.19 0.13 -13.80
C THR A 346 8.96 -0.16 -12.53
N SER A 347 9.64 -1.32 -12.46
CA SER A 347 10.58 -1.64 -11.38
C SER A 347 11.72 -0.61 -11.29
N ALA A 348 12.38 -0.36 -12.44
CA ALA A 348 13.48 0.60 -12.50
C ALA A 348 13.02 2.02 -12.13
N LEU A 349 11.85 2.42 -12.59
CA LEU A 349 11.27 3.72 -12.26
C LEU A 349 11.00 3.83 -10.76
N LEU A 350 10.24 2.91 -10.16
CA LEU A 350 9.90 2.94 -8.73
C LEU A 350 11.14 2.97 -7.84
N LEU A 351 12.10 2.09 -8.13
CA LEU A 351 13.35 1.99 -7.36
C LEU A 351 14.31 3.17 -7.60
N SER A 352 14.09 4.01 -8.60
CA SER A 352 14.89 5.22 -8.87
C SER A 352 14.32 6.48 -8.23
N LEU A 353 13.06 6.49 -7.81
CA LEU A 353 12.42 7.66 -7.20
C LEU A 353 13.06 8.01 -5.83
N LYS A 354 13.03 9.32 -5.48
CA LYS A 354 13.29 9.74 -4.10
C LYS A 354 12.11 9.31 -3.23
N GLY A 355 12.38 8.77 -2.06
CA GLY A 355 11.40 8.18 -1.15
C GLY A 355 11.67 6.71 -0.88
N THR A 356 10.80 6.10 -0.11
CA THR A 356 10.87 4.68 0.24
C THR A 356 9.99 3.89 -0.72
N PRO A 357 10.56 3.02 -1.59
CA PRO A 357 9.75 2.16 -2.44
C PRO A 357 9.13 1.02 -1.64
N CYS A 358 7.85 0.73 -1.92
CA CYS A 358 7.13 -0.42 -1.40
C CYS A 358 6.67 -1.31 -2.56
N LEU A 359 7.14 -2.54 -2.58
CA LEU A 359 6.82 -3.56 -3.56
C LEU A 359 5.71 -4.45 -3.02
N TYR A 360 4.76 -4.81 -3.84
CA TYR A 360 3.71 -5.76 -3.47
C TYR A 360 4.09 -7.17 -3.93
N GLN A 361 3.85 -8.21 -3.09
CA GLN A 361 4.13 -9.61 -3.43
C GLN A 361 3.64 -9.99 -4.84
N GLY A 362 4.50 -10.67 -5.60
CA GLY A 362 4.25 -11.05 -6.99
C GLY A 362 4.58 -9.95 -8.01
N GLU A 363 4.83 -8.71 -7.58
CA GLU A 363 5.30 -7.65 -8.46
C GLU A 363 6.68 -7.97 -9.03
N GLU A 364 7.54 -8.53 -8.20
CA GLU A 364 8.86 -9.03 -8.57
C GLU A 364 8.86 -10.19 -9.58
N LEU A 365 7.71 -10.84 -9.73
CA LEU A 365 7.48 -11.88 -10.74
C LEU A 365 6.84 -11.34 -12.03
N GLY A 366 6.51 -10.06 -12.08
CA GLY A 366 5.68 -9.52 -13.15
C GLY A 366 4.27 -10.14 -13.16
N GLN A 367 3.71 -10.43 -11.99
CA GLN A 367 2.35 -10.94 -11.87
C GLN A 367 1.34 -9.90 -12.34
N THR A 368 0.36 -10.37 -13.08
CA THR A 368 -0.72 -9.57 -13.65
C THR A 368 -2.01 -9.75 -12.85
N GLU A 369 -2.99 -8.90 -13.12
CA GLU A 369 -4.34 -9.05 -12.57
C GLU A 369 -4.96 -10.38 -12.99
N SER A 370 -5.50 -11.14 -12.06
CA SER A 370 -6.26 -12.34 -12.38
C SER A 370 -7.67 -11.99 -12.84
N VAL A 371 -8.11 -12.60 -13.93
CA VAL A 371 -9.48 -12.45 -14.41
C VAL A 371 -10.36 -13.49 -13.71
N LEU A 372 -11.14 -13.03 -12.74
CA LEU A 372 -12.05 -13.86 -11.97
C LEU A 372 -13.47 -13.78 -12.51
N LYS A 373 -14.23 -14.86 -12.35
CA LYS A 373 -15.67 -14.91 -12.61
C LYS A 373 -16.42 -14.39 -11.37
N PHE A 374 -17.69 -14.05 -11.54
CA PHE A 374 -18.52 -13.58 -10.43
C PHE A 374 -18.55 -14.58 -9.26
N GLU A 375 -18.67 -15.88 -9.58
CA GLU A 375 -18.75 -16.98 -8.59
C GLU A 375 -17.44 -17.22 -7.83
N GLU A 376 -16.33 -16.65 -8.32
CA GLU A 376 -15.01 -16.76 -7.71
C GLU A 376 -14.70 -15.56 -6.79
N LEU A 377 -15.59 -14.53 -6.75
CA LEU A 377 -15.37 -13.33 -5.97
C LEU A 377 -15.70 -13.53 -4.50
N THR A 378 -14.89 -12.92 -3.66
CA THR A 378 -15.07 -12.85 -2.20
C THR A 378 -15.12 -11.40 -1.71
N ASP A 379 -14.59 -10.46 -2.50
CA ASP A 379 -14.48 -9.05 -2.14
C ASP A 379 -15.85 -8.33 -2.20
N PRO A 380 -16.33 -7.75 -1.08
CA PRO A 380 -17.65 -7.11 -1.03
C PRO A 380 -17.89 -6.03 -2.10
N PRO A 381 -16.97 -5.08 -2.38
CA PRO A 381 -17.13 -4.14 -3.48
C PRO A 381 -17.24 -4.80 -4.86
N GLY A 382 -16.47 -5.87 -5.09
CA GLY A 382 -16.49 -6.61 -6.36
C GLY A 382 -17.83 -7.29 -6.59
N ILE A 383 -18.40 -7.90 -5.55
CA ILE A 383 -19.73 -8.54 -5.62
C ILE A 383 -20.81 -7.47 -5.81
N ARG A 384 -20.74 -6.36 -5.06
CA ARG A 384 -21.75 -5.29 -5.09
C ARG A 384 -21.86 -4.58 -6.43
N TYR A 385 -20.73 -4.32 -7.08
CA TYR A 385 -20.64 -3.47 -8.27
C TYR A 385 -20.32 -4.23 -9.55
N TRP A 386 -20.43 -5.57 -9.53
CA TRP A 386 -20.25 -6.38 -10.74
C TRP A 386 -21.22 -5.98 -11.85
N PRO A 387 -20.80 -5.98 -13.13
CA PRO A 387 -19.46 -6.26 -13.64
C PRO A 387 -18.55 -5.02 -13.81
N GLU A 388 -19.04 -3.82 -13.50
CA GLU A 388 -18.37 -2.55 -13.73
C GLU A 388 -17.15 -2.36 -12.84
N ASN A 389 -17.23 -2.81 -11.58
CA ASN A 389 -16.12 -2.90 -10.64
C ASN A 389 -16.01 -4.35 -10.18
N LYS A 390 -14.85 -4.97 -10.44
CA LYS A 390 -14.60 -6.37 -10.10
C LYS A 390 -13.96 -6.55 -8.70
N GLY A 391 -13.83 -5.47 -7.95
CA GLY A 391 -13.20 -5.50 -6.62
C GLY A 391 -11.70 -5.73 -6.67
N ARG A 392 -11.17 -6.27 -5.58
CA ARG A 392 -9.75 -6.40 -5.28
C ARG A 392 -9.22 -7.84 -5.42
N ASP A 393 -10.08 -8.84 -5.57
CA ASP A 393 -9.68 -10.26 -5.59
C ASP A 393 -8.66 -10.59 -6.68
N GLY A 394 -8.74 -9.92 -7.83
CA GLY A 394 -7.84 -10.16 -8.95
C GLY A 394 -6.36 -9.88 -8.63
N CYS A 395 -6.07 -8.90 -7.79
CA CYS A 395 -4.70 -8.61 -7.32
C CYS A 395 -4.29 -9.42 -6.08
N ARG A 396 -5.26 -10.08 -5.41
CA ARG A 396 -5.07 -10.83 -4.16
C ARG A 396 -4.85 -12.32 -4.35
N THR A 397 -4.87 -12.81 -5.60
CA THR A 397 -4.63 -14.22 -5.92
C THR A 397 -3.26 -14.68 -5.39
N PRO A 398 -3.14 -15.98 -4.99
CA PRO A 398 -1.94 -16.50 -4.35
C PRO A 398 -0.65 -16.37 -5.16
N MET A 399 0.47 -16.26 -4.46
CA MET A 399 1.82 -16.36 -5.01
C MET A 399 2.04 -17.70 -5.72
N THR A 400 2.86 -17.66 -6.78
CA THR A 400 3.20 -18.84 -7.59
C THR A 400 4.67 -19.21 -7.36
N TRP A 401 4.89 -20.30 -6.64
CA TRP A 401 6.22 -20.76 -6.23
C TRP A 401 6.83 -21.74 -7.19
N ASN A 402 6.01 -22.70 -7.69
CA ASN A 402 6.48 -23.76 -8.57
C ASN A 402 5.43 -24.11 -9.62
N ARG A 403 5.80 -23.94 -10.90
CA ARG A 403 4.88 -24.12 -12.02
C ARG A 403 4.24 -25.52 -12.08
N THR A 404 4.99 -26.55 -11.72
CA THR A 404 4.57 -27.95 -11.89
C THR A 404 3.82 -28.52 -10.71
N TYR A 405 3.90 -27.89 -9.55
CA TYR A 405 3.21 -28.36 -8.35
C TYR A 405 1.72 -27.97 -8.39
N PRO A 406 0.86 -28.73 -7.69
CA PRO A 406 -0.54 -28.33 -7.50
C PRO A 406 -0.64 -26.87 -7.02
N ASN A 407 -1.62 -26.13 -7.55
CA ASN A 407 -1.84 -24.73 -7.19
C ASN A 407 -0.57 -23.87 -7.22
N ALA A 408 0.28 -24.12 -8.23
CA ALA A 408 1.58 -23.46 -8.38
C ALA A 408 2.46 -23.50 -7.12
N GLY A 409 2.34 -24.53 -6.30
CA GLY A 409 3.12 -24.71 -5.07
C GLY A 409 2.70 -23.79 -3.93
N PHE A 410 1.57 -23.11 -4.02
CA PHE A 410 1.02 -22.30 -2.93
C PHE A 410 0.39 -23.16 -1.83
N THR A 411 -0.45 -24.12 -2.22
CA THR A 411 -1.17 -25.06 -1.34
C THR A 411 -1.32 -26.43 -2.00
N ILE A 412 -1.52 -27.46 -1.20
CA ILE A 412 -1.82 -28.81 -1.71
C ILE A 412 -3.31 -29.01 -2.00
N ASN A 413 -4.19 -28.20 -1.43
CA ASN A 413 -5.64 -28.25 -1.60
C ASN A 413 -6.15 -27.05 -2.40
N GLU A 414 -7.48 -26.87 -2.48
CA GLU A 414 -8.08 -25.73 -3.18
C GLU A 414 -7.69 -24.39 -2.51
N PRO A 415 -7.11 -23.43 -3.25
CA PRO A 415 -6.77 -22.14 -2.69
C PRO A 415 -8.03 -21.25 -2.55
N TRP A 416 -8.03 -20.35 -1.57
CA TRP A 416 -9.13 -19.43 -1.30
C TRP A 416 -9.53 -18.52 -2.48
N LEU A 417 -8.58 -18.24 -3.39
CA LEU A 417 -8.81 -17.66 -4.72
C LEU A 417 -8.07 -18.49 -5.77
N PRO A 418 -8.65 -18.69 -6.96
CA PRO A 418 -8.06 -19.54 -7.98
C PRO A 418 -6.78 -18.96 -8.57
N ILE A 419 -5.79 -19.81 -8.81
CA ILE A 419 -4.56 -19.49 -9.52
C ILE A 419 -4.75 -19.82 -11.00
N LYS A 420 -4.74 -18.81 -11.86
CA LYS A 420 -4.92 -18.99 -13.31
C LYS A 420 -3.60 -19.38 -13.98
N ASP A 421 -3.68 -20.01 -15.15
CA ASP A 421 -2.48 -20.52 -15.86
C ASP A 421 -1.49 -19.40 -16.22
N LYS A 422 -2.00 -18.20 -16.48
CA LYS A 422 -1.15 -17.04 -16.75
C LYS A 422 -0.22 -16.71 -15.58
N GLN A 423 -0.72 -16.78 -14.33
CA GLN A 423 0.09 -16.57 -13.14
C GLN A 423 1.12 -17.68 -12.94
N LYS A 424 0.75 -18.94 -13.21
CA LYS A 424 1.68 -20.08 -13.09
C LYS A 424 2.91 -19.97 -13.99
N ASN A 425 2.76 -19.33 -15.16
CA ASN A 425 3.88 -19.11 -16.08
C ASN A 425 4.93 -18.13 -15.56
N ASN A 426 4.58 -17.32 -14.55
CA ASN A 426 5.47 -16.37 -13.89
C ASN A 426 5.88 -16.83 -12.49
N SER A 427 6.02 -18.14 -12.27
CA SER A 427 6.39 -18.71 -10.98
C SER A 427 7.86 -18.48 -10.61
N VAL A 428 8.14 -18.51 -9.31
CA VAL A 428 9.50 -18.29 -8.76
C VAL A 428 10.51 -19.25 -9.34
N ASP A 429 10.21 -20.57 -9.38
CA ASP A 429 11.13 -21.62 -9.90
C ASP A 429 11.56 -21.37 -11.34
N MET A 430 10.63 -20.90 -12.18
CA MET A 430 10.94 -20.60 -13.58
C MET A 430 11.83 -19.37 -13.72
N GLN A 431 11.57 -18.34 -12.93
CA GLN A 431 12.28 -17.07 -13.04
C GLN A 431 13.65 -17.07 -12.36
N GLN A 432 13.85 -17.87 -11.32
CA GLN A 432 15.17 -18.01 -10.69
C GLN A 432 16.23 -18.58 -11.65
N LEU A 433 15.83 -19.38 -12.64
CA LEU A 433 16.71 -20.01 -13.62
C LEU A 433 16.97 -19.16 -14.87
N ASP A 434 16.23 -18.07 -15.06
CA ASP A 434 16.35 -17.17 -16.21
C ASP A 434 17.00 -15.84 -15.77
N ASP A 435 18.28 -15.65 -16.08
CA ASP A 435 19.04 -14.43 -15.76
C ASP A 435 18.39 -13.15 -16.30
N LYS A 436 17.53 -13.28 -17.35
CA LYS A 436 16.80 -12.15 -17.94
C LYS A 436 15.38 -12.02 -17.42
N SER A 437 15.01 -12.77 -16.39
CA SER A 437 13.69 -12.71 -15.78
C SER A 437 13.41 -11.37 -15.11
N VAL A 438 12.13 -11.11 -14.79
CA VAL A 438 11.71 -9.94 -14.01
C VAL A 438 12.22 -10.07 -12.57
N LEU A 439 12.18 -11.27 -11.98
CA LEU A 439 12.68 -11.52 -10.63
C LEU A 439 14.17 -11.20 -10.47
N ASN A 440 15.01 -11.72 -11.38
CA ASN A 440 16.44 -11.48 -11.30
C ASN A 440 16.79 -10.03 -11.59
N PHE A 441 16.01 -9.36 -12.44
CA PHE A 441 16.12 -7.91 -12.65
C PHE A 441 15.79 -7.11 -11.37
N TYR A 442 14.73 -7.46 -10.63
CA TYR A 442 14.41 -6.83 -9.34
C TYR A 442 15.55 -7.02 -8.34
N LYS A 443 16.07 -8.24 -8.19
CA LYS A 443 17.22 -8.54 -7.31
C LYS A 443 18.43 -7.67 -7.66
N GLU A 444 18.79 -7.61 -8.94
CA GLU A 444 19.92 -6.80 -9.43
C GLU A 444 19.70 -5.31 -9.12
N PHE A 445 18.52 -4.78 -9.45
CA PHE A 445 18.30 -3.35 -9.33
C PHE A 445 18.14 -2.88 -7.87
N ILE A 446 17.58 -3.70 -6.99
CA ILE A 446 17.59 -3.43 -5.53
C ILE A 446 19.04 -3.31 -5.03
N GLN A 447 19.95 -4.18 -5.46
CA GLN A 447 21.37 -4.07 -5.10
C GLN A 447 22.04 -2.82 -5.69
N ILE A 448 21.75 -2.47 -6.95
CA ILE A 448 22.23 -1.21 -7.54
C ILE A 448 21.76 -0.02 -6.71
N ARG A 449 20.46 0.07 -6.36
CA ARG A 449 19.94 1.15 -5.52
C ARG A 449 20.66 1.25 -4.18
N LYS A 450 20.87 0.14 -3.50
CA LYS A 450 21.57 0.09 -2.19
C LYS A 450 23.02 0.57 -2.28
N ASN A 451 23.71 0.23 -3.35
CA ASN A 451 25.12 0.55 -3.58
C ASN A 451 25.33 1.93 -4.19
N THR A 452 24.26 2.60 -4.67
CA THR A 452 24.31 3.92 -5.32
C THR A 452 23.67 4.96 -4.38
N LYS A 453 24.51 5.79 -3.76
CA LYS A 453 24.05 6.79 -2.76
C LYS A 453 23.08 7.78 -3.38
N GLU A 454 23.26 8.15 -4.64
CA GLU A 454 22.37 9.03 -5.38
C GLU A 454 20.96 8.46 -5.45
N LEU A 455 20.82 7.17 -5.75
CA LEU A 455 19.51 6.50 -5.83
C LEU A 455 18.87 6.30 -4.45
N SER A 456 19.68 5.97 -3.44
CA SER A 456 19.15 5.65 -2.11
C SER A 456 18.94 6.89 -1.21
N LYS A 457 19.76 7.96 -1.36
CA LYS A 457 19.77 9.13 -0.46
C LYS A 457 19.65 10.47 -1.18
N GLY A 458 19.92 10.50 -2.50
CA GLY A 458 20.05 11.75 -3.24
C GLY A 458 18.73 12.50 -3.43
N GLU A 459 18.85 13.78 -3.70
CA GLU A 459 17.75 14.63 -4.13
C GLU A 459 17.31 14.26 -5.55
N ILE A 460 16.08 14.59 -5.93
CA ILE A 460 15.52 14.37 -7.27
C ILE A 460 15.29 15.71 -7.96
N HIS A 461 15.76 15.83 -9.21
CA HIS A 461 15.54 17.03 -10.02
C HIS A 461 15.04 16.60 -11.40
N PHE A 462 13.84 17.02 -11.75
CA PHE A 462 13.27 16.72 -13.06
C PHE A 462 13.89 17.59 -14.13
N LEU A 463 14.30 16.93 -15.20
CA LEU A 463 14.75 17.61 -16.41
C LEU A 463 13.56 17.82 -17.36
N GLU A 464 13.78 18.55 -18.45
CA GLU A 464 12.73 18.74 -19.45
C GLU A 464 12.31 17.40 -20.05
N ASN A 465 11.03 17.06 -19.92
CA ASN A 465 10.48 15.87 -20.53
C ASN A 465 10.41 16.05 -22.05
N LYS A 466 10.75 15.01 -22.77
CA LYS A 466 10.65 14.98 -24.22
C LYS A 466 9.61 13.94 -24.63
N ASP A 467 8.44 14.37 -25.07
CA ASP A 467 7.33 13.50 -25.46
C ASP A 467 6.93 12.49 -24.37
N ASP A 468 7.17 11.20 -24.67
CA ASP A 468 6.87 10.07 -23.77
C ASP A 468 8.03 9.70 -22.84
N ILE A 469 9.12 10.49 -22.82
CA ILE A 469 10.31 10.22 -22.01
C ILE A 469 10.27 11.02 -20.71
N LEU A 470 10.34 10.33 -19.59
CA LEU A 470 10.56 10.91 -18.28
C LEU A 470 12.06 10.94 -17.99
N ILE A 471 12.58 12.13 -17.66
CA ILE A 471 14.00 12.31 -17.34
C ILE A 471 14.13 13.05 -16.02
N PHE A 472 14.97 12.51 -15.13
CA PHE A 472 15.35 13.19 -13.89
C PHE A 472 16.76 12.82 -13.47
N SER A 473 17.40 13.69 -12.69
CA SER A 473 18.64 13.37 -11.98
C SER A 473 18.37 13.01 -10.53
N ARG A 474 19.24 12.16 -9.99
CA ARG A 474 19.39 11.91 -8.56
C ARG A 474 20.78 12.43 -8.15
N GLU A 475 20.84 13.29 -7.17
CA GLU A 475 22.09 13.96 -6.79
C GLU A 475 22.39 13.76 -5.30
N TYR A 476 23.61 13.34 -4.99
CA TYR A 476 24.10 13.18 -3.63
C TYR A 476 25.54 13.70 -3.53
N GLU A 477 25.78 14.70 -2.67
CA GLU A 477 27.08 15.38 -2.56
C GLU A 477 27.59 15.86 -3.95
N ASN A 478 28.70 15.33 -4.40
CA ASN A 478 29.31 15.69 -5.70
C ASN A 478 29.01 14.68 -6.82
N SER A 479 28.13 13.72 -6.58
CA SER A 479 27.81 12.68 -7.57
C SER A 479 26.38 12.86 -8.09
N LYS A 480 26.19 12.48 -9.36
CA LYS A 480 24.94 12.63 -10.09
C LYS A 480 24.65 11.38 -10.94
N THR A 481 23.44 10.89 -10.83
CA THR A 481 22.90 9.80 -11.64
C THR A 481 21.74 10.31 -12.48
N ILE A 482 21.77 10.07 -13.77
CA ILE A 482 20.68 10.39 -14.69
C ILE A 482 19.82 9.16 -14.88
N CYS A 483 18.50 9.34 -14.82
CA CYS A 483 17.48 8.32 -15.02
C CYS A 483 16.57 8.73 -16.17
N MET A 484 16.50 7.91 -17.21
CA MET A 484 15.69 8.14 -18.42
C MET A 484 14.77 6.95 -18.67
N PHE A 485 13.48 7.21 -18.91
CA PHE A 485 12.44 6.19 -19.08
C PHE A 485 11.51 6.55 -20.23
N ASN A 486 11.44 5.70 -21.25
CA ASN A 486 10.42 5.80 -22.29
C ASN A 486 9.13 5.09 -21.83
N LEU A 487 8.12 5.86 -21.44
CA LEU A 487 6.86 5.33 -20.91
C LEU A 487 5.89 4.88 -22.02
N SER A 488 6.31 4.86 -23.28
CA SER A 488 5.50 4.46 -24.43
C SER A 488 5.98 3.18 -25.09
N LYS A 489 5.16 2.62 -25.97
CA LYS A 489 5.50 1.47 -26.83
C LYS A 489 6.32 1.84 -28.07
N ARG A 490 6.49 3.13 -28.33
CA ARG A 490 7.21 3.64 -29.51
C ARG A 490 8.67 3.87 -29.19
N ILE A 491 9.50 3.81 -30.22
CA ILE A 491 10.91 4.22 -30.13
C ILE A 491 10.95 5.74 -29.95
N SER A 492 11.79 6.21 -29.03
CA SER A 492 12.04 7.63 -28.80
C SER A 492 13.54 7.89 -28.70
N TRP A 493 13.97 9.09 -29.11
CA TRP A 493 15.38 9.49 -29.12
C TRP A 493 15.60 10.71 -28.24
N VAL A 494 16.72 10.70 -27.50
CA VAL A 494 17.21 11.85 -26.73
C VAL A 494 18.50 12.33 -27.39
N GLU A 495 18.46 13.56 -27.92
CA GLU A 495 19.59 14.24 -28.55
C GLU A 495 20.09 15.38 -27.66
N GLY A 496 21.33 15.82 -27.84
CA GLY A 496 21.87 17.00 -27.16
C GLY A 496 22.35 16.76 -25.73
N PHE A 497 22.32 15.54 -25.26
CA PHE A 497 23.10 15.14 -24.12
C PHE A 497 24.54 14.85 -24.61
N SER A 498 25.48 15.74 -24.33
CA SER A 498 26.90 15.37 -24.35
C SER A 498 27.09 14.33 -23.25
N ILE A 499 26.96 13.05 -23.60
CA ILE A 499 27.01 11.97 -22.64
C ILE A 499 28.47 11.75 -22.29
N HIS A 500 28.99 12.53 -21.35
CA HIS A 500 30.14 12.09 -20.58
C HIS A 500 29.68 11.02 -19.59
N LEU A 501 29.31 9.87 -20.16
CA LEU A 501 28.83 8.71 -19.43
C LEU A 501 30.01 8.14 -18.66
N GLU A 502 30.05 8.40 -17.35
CA GLU A 502 31.12 7.87 -16.50
C GLU A 502 30.93 6.36 -16.31
N LYS A 503 29.68 5.95 -16.00
CA LYS A 503 29.35 4.55 -15.75
C LYS A 503 27.89 4.26 -16.03
N LEU A 504 27.61 3.33 -16.93
CA LEU A 504 26.29 2.73 -17.07
C LEU A 504 26.00 1.87 -15.84
N LEU A 505 24.91 2.16 -15.10
CA LEU A 505 24.48 1.38 -13.95
C LEU A 505 23.58 0.22 -14.41
N ILE A 506 22.55 0.52 -15.21
CA ILE A 506 21.63 -0.46 -15.76
C ILE A 506 20.86 0.12 -16.95
N SER A 507 20.49 -0.72 -17.90
CA SER A 507 19.61 -0.36 -19.02
C SER A 507 18.79 -1.56 -19.49
N SER A 508 17.68 -1.29 -20.13
CA SER A 508 16.89 -2.29 -20.85
C SER A 508 16.26 -1.65 -22.08
N ASN A 509 16.21 -2.36 -23.21
CA ASN A 509 15.66 -1.85 -24.48
C ASN A 509 16.22 -0.47 -24.88
N ALA A 510 17.51 -0.22 -24.62
CA ALA A 510 18.16 1.04 -24.88
C ALA A 510 19.49 0.82 -25.63
N ASN A 511 19.78 1.71 -26.59
CA ASN A 511 21.05 1.82 -27.27
C ASN A 511 21.59 3.25 -27.12
N TYR A 512 22.90 3.44 -27.17
CA TYR A 512 23.49 4.77 -27.10
C TYR A 512 24.78 4.86 -27.87
N ASN A 513 25.06 6.04 -28.37
CA ASN A 513 26.34 6.45 -28.93
C ASN A 513 26.73 7.82 -28.39
N GLU A 514 27.85 8.39 -28.84
CA GLU A 514 28.39 9.66 -28.33
C GLU A 514 27.40 10.84 -28.41
N ASN A 515 26.42 10.83 -29.31
CA ASN A 515 25.55 11.97 -29.61
C ASN A 515 24.05 11.71 -29.32
N GLN A 516 23.65 10.47 -29.13
CA GLN A 516 22.24 10.10 -29.10
C GLN A 516 21.98 8.87 -28.23
N ILE A 517 20.87 8.92 -27.48
CA ILE A 517 20.30 7.75 -26.80
C ILE A 517 19.01 7.35 -27.52
N GLU A 518 18.92 6.08 -27.91
CA GLU A 518 17.71 5.46 -28.42
C GLU A 518 17.06 4.62 -27.32
N LEU A 519 15.82 4.94 -26.98
CA LEU A 519 15.01 4.16 -26.07
C LEU A 519 13.89 3.49 -26.86
N ASN A 520 13.97 2.18 -27.03
CA ASN A 520 12.90 1.38 -27.63
C ASN A 520 11.63 1.43 -26.75
N GLY A 521 10.55 0.82 -27.21
CA GLY A 521 9.31 0.78 -26.42
C GLY A 521 9.58 0.22 -25.01
N TYR A 522 9.19 1.00 -23.98
CA TYR A 522 9.45 0.71 -22.57
C TYR A 522 10.95 0.57 -22.22
N GLY A 523 11.82 1.19 -23.05
CA GLY A 523 13.24 1.25 -22.78
C GLY A 523 13.60 2.27 -21.71
N PHE A 524 14.67 1.99 -20.97
CA PHE A 524 15.22 2.93 -19.99
C PHE A 524 16.74 2.80 -19.88
N MET A 525 17.36 3.86 -19.34
CA MET A 525 18.78 3.93 -19.10
C MET A 525 19.07 4.73 -17.82
N ILE A 526 19.93 4.18 -16.96
CA ILE A 526 20.35 4.80 -15.70
C ILE A 526 21.87 4.78 -15.65
N PHE A 527 22.49 5.94 -15.50
CA PHE A 527 23.94 6.09 -15.58
C PHE A 527 24.46 7.24 -14.71
N SER A 528 25.70 7.10 -14.23
CA SER A 528 26.39 8.14 -13.48
C SER A 528 27.06 9.11 -14.43
N VAL A 529 27.10 10.39 -14.03
CA VAL A 529 27.83 11.47 -14.71
C VAL A 529 28.63 12.26 -13.68
N ASN A 530 29.76 12.83 -14.11
CA ASN A 530 30.48 13.78 -13.27
C ASN A 530 29.63 15.03 -13.07
N LYS A 531 29.60 15.55 -11.85
CA LYS A 531 29.00 16.86 -11.57
C LYS A 531 30.00 17.92 -12.07
N GLU A 532 29.65 18.66 -13.12
CA GLU A 532 30.43 19.80 -13.60
C GLU A 532 30.49 20.91 -12.52
#